data_38f025d5012c6e0ec2bd269a54a5f0c6
#
_entry.id   38f025d5012c6e0ec2bd269a54a5f0c6
#
_cell.length_a   1.000
_cell.length_b   1.000
_cell.length_c   1.000
_cell.angle_alpha   90.00
_cell.angle_beta   90.00
_cell.angle_gamma   90.00
#
_symmetry.space_group_name_H-M   'P 1'
#
loop_
_entity.id
_entity.type
_entity.pdbx_description
1 polymer ?
#
loop_
_entity_poly.entity_id
_entity_poly.type
_entity_poly.pdbx_seq_one_letter_code
_entity_poly.pdbx_strand_id
1 'polypeptide(L)'
;MDLIKREFVRRILSEEGDRLVKNQGVAIRKRLEFRTGELENTRTTSVEGGEDLDGKLVFSHPIHERFLDMKRRVKRKRGEGTRIKYGYRIHNRFVFGHYGSIANRLMNEFTEQVAEGIRREFEQQMK
;
A
#
# COMPACT_ATOMS: atom_id res chain seq x y z
N MET A 1 -12.67 -5.70 -22.46
CA MET A 1 -11.48 -6.09 -21.78
C MET A 1 -11.53 -7.52 -21.30
N ASP A 2 -10.41 -8.19 -21.34
CA ASP A 2 -10.28 -9.59 -20.96
C ASP A 2 -10.52 -9.78 -19.43
N LEU A 3 -11.46 -10.67 -19.10
CA LEU A 3 -11.76 -11.01 -17.71
C LEU A 3 -10.55 -11.59 -16.98
N ILE A 4 -9.69 -12.32 -17.69
CA ILE A 4 -8.49 -12.92 -17.11
C ILE A 4 -7.51 -11.85 -16.69
N LYS A 5 -7.30 -10.83 -17.51
CA LYS A 5 -6.43 -9.70 -17.16
C LYS A 5 -6.96 -8.91 -15.97
N ARG A 6 -8.27 -8.68 -15.92
CA ARG A 6 -8.91 -7.99 -14.79
C ARG A 6 -8.71 -8.76 -13.49
N GLU A 7 -8.88 -10.08 -13.53
CA GLU A 7 -8.68 -10.91 -12.36
C GLU A 7 -7.21 -10.89 -11.90
N PHE A 8 -6.29 -10.93 -12.85
CA PHE A 8 -4.86 -10.80 -12.54
C PHE A 8 -4.55 -9.47 -11.85
N VAL A 9 -5.04 -8.35 -12.42
CA VAL A 9 -4.85 -7.01 -11.83
C VAL A 9 -5.45 -6.96 -10.43
N ARG A 10 -6.67 -7.47 -10.27
CA ARG A 10 -7.35 -7.51 -8.97
C ARG A 10 -6.51 -8.25 -7.91
N ARG A 11 -5.97 -9.40 -8.28
CA ARG A 11 -5.14 -10.19 -7.35
C ARG A 11 -3.87 -9.46 -6.96
N ILE A 12 -3.18 -8.84 -7.92
CA ILE A 12 -1.97 -8.07 -7.63
C ILE A 12 -2.28 -6.89 -6.70
N LEU A 13 -3.33 -6.13 -7.00
CA LEU A 13 -3.71 -4.99 -6.17
C LEU A 13 -4.12 -5.40 -4.76
N SER A 14 -4.88 -6.50 -4.63
CA SER A 14 -5.30 -7.01 -3.33
C SER A 14 -4.11 -7.46 -2.48
N GLU A 15 -3.20 -8.23 -3.07
CA GLU A 15 -2.00 -8.69 -2.38
C GLU A 15 -1.10 -7.54 -1.94
N GLU A 16 -0.88 -6.57 -2.82
CA GLU A 16 -0.04 -5.41 -2.51
C GLU A 16 -0.69 -4.51 -1.47
N GLY A 17 -2.02 -4.35 -1.52
CA GLY A 17 -2.76 -3.60 -0.50
C GLY A 17 -2.60 -4.22 0.87
N ASP A 18 -2.75 -5.54 0.98
CA ASP A 18 -2.58 -6.27 2.24
C ASP A 18 -1.14 -6.16 2.75
N ARG A 19 -0.17 -6.28 1.85
CA ARG A 19 1.25 -6.13 2.20
C ARG A 19 1.58 -4.71 2.64
N LEU A 20 1.01 -3.70 2.00
CA LEU A 20 1.19 -2.30 2.39
C LEU A 20 0.75 -2.08 3.84
N VAL A 21 -0.46 -2.48 4.17
CA VAL A 21 -1.01 -2.31 5.52
C VAL A 21 -0.17 -3.09 6.53
N LYS A 22 0.21 -4.32 6.22
CA LYS A 22 1.02 -5.16 7.09
C LYS A 22 2.41 -4.56 7.34
N ASN A 23 3.11 -4.21 6.27
CA ASN A 23 4.49 -3.70 6.36
C ASN A 23 4.52 -2.35 7.04
N GLN A 24 3.59 -1.47 6.68
CA GLN A 24 3.46 -0.17 7.33
C GLN A 24 3.11 -0.32 8.81
N GLY A 25 2.23 -1.27 9.15
CA GLY A 25 1.86 -1.55 10.54
C GLY A 25 3.06 -1.93 11.39
N VAL A 26 3.97 -2.74 10.87
CA VAL A 26 5.22 -3.09 11.55
C VAL A 26 6.04 -1.83 11.82
N ALA A 27 6.18 -0.95 10.81
CA ALA A 27 6.94 0.29 10.96
C ALA A 27 6.29 1.25 11.97
N ILE A 28 4.95 1.35 11.98
CA ILE A 28 4.21 2.16 12.95
C ILE A 28 4.50 1.69 14.36
N ARG A 29 4.44 0.39 14.60
CA ARG A 29 4.71 -0.18 15.93
C ARG A 29 6.16 0.04 16.40
N LYS A 30 7.11 0.03 15.47
CA LYS A 30 8.54 0.18 15.80
C LYS A 30 8.98 1.62 15.93
N ARG A 31 8.43 2.53 15.13
CA ARG A 31 8.97 3.88 14.97
C ARG A 31 8.24 4.97 15.75
N LEU A 32 6.95 4.79 16.01
CA LEU A 32 6.17 5.81 16.71
C LEU A 32 6.38 5.71 18.22
N GLU A 33 6.69 6.86 18.85
CA GLU A 33 6.87 6.98 20.28
C GLU A 33 5.52 6.89 21.01
N PHE A 34 4.48 7.47 20.41
CA PHE A 34 3.13 7.46 20.96
C PHE A 34 2.18 6.72 20.04
N ARG A 35 1.42 5.83 20.59
CA ARG A 35 0.56 4.97 19.81
C ARG A 35 -0.71 4.66 20.59
N THR A 36 -1.85 5.15 20.07
CA THR A 36 -3.17 4.86 20.65
C THR A 36 -3.86 3.69 19.97
N GLY A 37 -3.28 3.16 18.89
CA GLY A 37 -3.91 2.15 18.06
C GLY A 37 -4.81 2.73 16.96
N GLU A 38 -5.19 3.99 17.06
CA GLU A 38 -6.07 4.64 16.08
C GLU A 38 -5.45 4.64 14.69
N LEU A 39 -4.20 5.09 14.56
CA LEU A 39 -3.51 5.12 13.26
C LEU A 39 -3.43 3.74 12.65
N GLU A 40 -3.05 2.74 13.42
CA GLU A 40 -2.89 1.38 12.94
C GLU A 40 -4.22 0.75 12.55
N ASN A 41 -5.28 0.98 13.32
CA ASN A 41 -6.57 0.32 13.17
C ASN A 41 -7.50 0.98 12.15
N THR A 42 -7.26 2.26 11.79
CA THR A 42 -8.13 2.98 10.87
C THR A 42 -7.63 2.97 9.42
N ARG A 43 -6.51 2.32 9.16
CA ARG A 43 -6.00 2.16 7.80
C ARG A 43 -6.70 0.99 7.12
N THR A 44 -7.17 1.23 5.91
CA THR A 44 -7.84 0.19 5.14
C THR A 44 -7.43 0.25 3.68
N THR A 45 -7.52 -0.87 3.00
CA THR A 45 -7.34 -0.95 1.56
C THR A 45 -8.55 -1.62 0.94
N SER A 46 -8.90 -1.19 -0.26
CA SER A 46 -9.94 -1.83 -1.05
C SER A 46 -9.53 -1.84 -2.52
N VAL A 47 -10.02 -2.83 -3.25
CA VAL A 47 -9.79 -2.94 -4.69
C VAL A 47 -11.12 -2.74 -5.38
N GLU A 48 -11.16 -1.77 -6.30
CA GLU A 48 -12.34 -1.45 -7.07
C GLU A 48 -12.06 -1.71 -8.55
N GLY A 49 -13.08 -2.10 -9.29
CA GLY A 49 -13.01 -2.26 -10.73
C GLY A 49 -14.24 -1.63 -11.37
N GLY A 50 -14.17 -1.33 -12.66
CA GLY A 50 -15.27 -0.74 -13.41
C GLY A 50 -15.11 -0.98 -14.90
N GLU A 51 -16.07 -0.49 -15.68
CA GLU A 51 -16.06 -0.67 -17.13
C GLU A 51 -14.85 -0.02 -17.79
N ASP A 52 -14.43 1.14 -17.26
CA ASP A 52 -13.34 1.93 -17.82
C ASP A 52 -11.99 1.70 -17.13
N LEU A 53 -11.97 0.91 -16.05
CA LEU A 53 -10.76 0.67 -15.25
C LEU A 53 -10.53 -0.82 -15.06
N ASP A 54 -9.31 -1.26 -15.29
CA ASP A 54 -8.90 -2.63 -15.04
C ASP A 54 -8.84 -2.95 -13.55
N GLY A 55 -8.56 -1.95 -12.75
CA GLY A 55 -8.55 -2.05 -11.31
C GLY A 55 -8.06 -0.77 -10.67
N LYS A 56 -8.41 -0.58 -9.41
CA LYS A 56 -8.01 0.57 -8.62
C LYS A 56 -7.82 0.12 -7.19
N LEU A 57 -6.63 0.37 -6.66
CA LEU A 57 -6.36 0.14 -5.24
C LEU A 57 -6.57 1.45 -4.49
N VAL A 58 -7.45 1.43 -3.50
CA VAL A 58 -7.73 2.59 -2.66
C VAL A 58 -7.14 2.32 -1.28
N PHE A 59 -6.25 3.20 -0.84
CA PHE A 59 -5.67 3.17 0.49
C PHE A 59 -6.24 4.32 1.31
N SER A 60 -7.01 3.99 2.35
CA SER A 60 -7.62 4.96 3.26
C SER A 60 -6.82 5.01 4.55
N HIS A 61 -6.48 6.21 4.99
CA HIS A 61 -5.67 6.43 6.18
C HIS A 61 -6.04 7.74 6.86
N PRO A 62 -5.73 7.91 8.17
CA PRO A 62 -5.92 9.19 8.83
C PRO A 62 -5.02 10.27 8.20
N ILE A 63 -5.51 11.50 8.18
CA ILE A 63 -4.76 12.64 7.62
C ILE A 63 -3.41 12.81 8.30
N HIS A 64 -3.36 12.61 9.61
CA HIS A 64 -2.13 12.82 10.39
C HIS A 64 -1.00 11.84 10.04
N GLU A 65 -1.29 10.72 9.37
CA GLU A 65 -0.25 9.78 8.92
C GLU A 65 0.78 10.46 8.03
N ARG A 66 0.33 11.29 7.09
CA ARG A 66 1.23 12.02 6.20
C ARG A 66 2.07 13.04 6.95
N PHE A 67 1.48 13.69 7.95
CA PHE A 67 2.19 14.68 8.75
C PHE A 67 3.32 14.06 9.56
N LEU A 68 3.21 12.81 9.95
CA LEU A 68 4.27 12.11 10.70
C LEU A 68 5.53 11.90 9.85
N ASP A 69 5.42 11.94 8.53
CA ASP A 69 6.59 11.83 7.64
C ASP A 69 7.29 13.17 7.41
N MET A 70 6.70 14.29 7.82
CA MET A 70 7.24 15.61 7.51
C MET A 70 8.43 15.96 8.39
N LYS A 71 9.43 16.61 7.79
CA LYS A 71 10.52 17.23 8.51
C LYS A 71 10.00 18.47 9.24
N ARG A 72 10.50 18.71 10.44
CA ARG A 72 10.14 19.91 11.19
C ARG A 72 11.35 20.42 11.97
N ARG A 73 11.36 21.72 12.23
CA ARG A 73 12.35 22.32 13.12
C ARG A 73 11.87 22.20 14.55
N VAL A 74 12.73 21.74 15.42
CA VAL A 74 12.46 21.64 16.85
C VAL A 74 13.57 22.33 17.63
N LYS A 75 13.24 22.86 18.81
CA LYS A 75 14.22 23.48 19.70
C LYS A 75 15.21 22.41 20.16
N ARG A 76 16.50 22.75 20.15
CA ARG A 76 17.53 21.83 20.65
C ARG A 76 17.36 21.58 22.14
N LYS A 77 17.51 20.34 22.55
CA LYS A 77 17.45 19.95 23.96
C LYS A 77 18.69 20.44 24.72
N ARG A 78 19.83 20.57 24.02
CA ARG A 78 21.08 21.07 24.54
C ARG A 78 21.66 22.08 23.57
N GLY A 79 22.08 23.25 24.07
CA GLY A 79 22.64 24.33 23.26
C GLY A 79 21.58 25.26 22.70
N GLU A 80 22.02 26.24 21.92
CA GLU A 80 21.15 27.24 21.31
C GLU A 80 20.75 26.83 19.92
N GLY A 81 19.61 27.37 19.46
CA GLY A 81 19.11 27.19 18.09
C GLY A 81 18.15 26.03 17.95
N THR A 82 17.89 25.70 16.70
CA THR A 82 16.94 24.65 16.31
C THR A 82 17.66 23.54 15.53
N ARG A 83 17.07 22.37 15.52
CA ARG A 83 17.53 21.26 14.69
C ARG A 83 16.38 20.76 13.82
N ILE A 84 16.71 20.06 12.74
CA ILE A 84 15.70 19.43 11.88
C ILE A 84 15.40 18.05 12.46
N LYS A 85 14.14 17.81 12.78
CA LYS A 85 13.65 16.48 13.15
C LYS A 85 13.04 15.86 11.91
N TYR A 86 13.59 14.73 11.49
CA TYR A 86 13.07 13.99 10.34
C TYR A 86 11.80 13.24 10.72
N GLY A 87 10.93 13.03 9.75
CA GLY A 87 9.70 12.28 9.97
C GLY A 87 9.94 10.81 10.26
N TYR A 88 8.89 10.13 10.66
CA TYR A 88 8.94 8.72 11.06
C TYR A 88 9.03 7.75 9.88
N ARG A 89 8.90 8.23 8.64
CA ARG A 89 8.99 7.42 7.40
C ARG A 89 7.99 6.27 7.37
N ILE A 90 6.73 6.57 7.68
CA ILE A 90 5.68 5.57 7.74
C ILE A 90 4.67 5.65 6.59
N HIS A 91 4.67 6.74 5.81
CA HIS A 91 3.69 6.95 4.74
C HIS A 91 4.32 6.87 3.34
N ASN A 92 5.10 7.88 2.96
CA ASN A 92 5.60 8.00 1.59
C ASN A 92 6.44 6.79 1.17
N ARG A 93 7.32 6.32 2.03
CA ARG A 93 8.17 5.18 1.74
C ARG A 93 7.36 3.94 1.35
N PHE A 94 6.29 3.65 2.10
CA PHE A 94 5.47 2.48 1.88
C PHE A 94 4.55 2.64 0.69
N VAL A 95 3.91 3.81 0.55
CA VAL A 95 3.01 4.08 -0.58
C VAL A 95 3.77 4.01 -1.90
N PHE A 96 4.89 4.72 -2.02
CA PHE A 96 5.68 4.72 -3.25
C PHE A 96 6.40 3.40 -3.51
N GLY A 97 6.85 2.73 -2.45
CA GLY A 97 7.47 1.41 -2.57
C GLY A 97 6.50 0.36 -3.13
N HIS A 98 5.28 0.32 -2.61
CA HIS A 98 4.27 -0.61 -3.11
C HIS A 98 3.74 -0.20 -4.48
N TYR A 99 3.67 1.10 -4.78
CA TYR A 99 3.35 1.55 -6.13
C TYR A 99 4.35 1.01 -7.15
N GLY A 100 5.65 1.10 -6.84
CA GLY A 100 6.70 0.54 -7.71
C GLY A 100 6.60 -0.98 -7.84
N SER A 101 6.32 -1.67 -6.74
CA SER A 101 6.13 -3.12 -6.74
C SER A 101 4.94 -3.52 -7.61
N ILE A 102 3.81 -2.83 -7.48
CA ILE A 102 2.62 -3.07 -8.31
C ILE A 102 2.96 -2.91 -9.79
N ALA A 103 3.61 -1.80 -10.15
CA ALA A 103 3.98 -1.53 -11.54
C ALA A 103 4.86 -2.64 -12.10
N ASN A 104 5.87 -3.05 -11.36
CA ASN A 104 6.78 -4.12 -11.76
C ASN A 104 6.05 -5.46 -11.94
N ARG A 105 5.17 -5.81 -11.00
CA ARG A 105 4.42 -7.07 -11.06
C ARG A 105 3.44 -7.08 -12.22
N LEU A 106 2.75 -5.97 -12.48
CA LEU A 106 1.82 -5.88 -13.60
C LEU A 106 2.53 -6.00 -14.95
N MET A 107 3.77 -5.50 -15.03
CA MET A 107 4.55 -5.57 -16.26
C MET A 107 5.15 -6.95 -16.52
N ASN A 108 5.56 -7.66 -15.46
CA ASN A 108 6.43 -8.82 -15.61
C ASN A 108 5.82 -10.15 -15.17
N GLU A 109 4.77 -10.15 -14.36
CA GLU A 109 4.22 -11.40 -13.81
C GLU A 109 3.02 -11.97 -14.57
N PHE A 110 2.49 -11.25 -15.54
CA PHE A 110 1.39 -11.78 -16.36
C PHE A 110 1.95 -12.66 -17.50
N THR A 111 2.10 -13.93 -17.20
CA THR A 111 2.62 -14.92 -18.13
C THR A 111 1.48 -15.78 -18.69
N GLU A 112 1.76 -16.56 -19.74
CA GLU A 112 0.78 -17.50 -20.29
C GLU A 112 0.34 -18.53 -19.24
N GLN A 113 1.27 -18.96 -18.39
CA GLN A 113 0.97 -19.92 -17.32
C GLN A 113 0.00 -19.33 -16.29
N VAL A 114 0.21 -18.08 -15.91
CA VAL A 114 -0.68 -17.38 -14.97
C VAL A 114 -2.06 -17.19 -15.59
N ALA A 115 -2.13 -16.76 -16.85
CA ALA A 115 -3.39 -16.59 -17.57
C ALA A 115 -4.17 -17.90 -17.67
N GLU A 116 -3.48 -18.99 -17.97
CA GLU A 116 -4.08 -20.32 -18.07
C GLU A 116 -4.61 -20.81 -16.72
N GLY A 117 -3.87 -20.55 -15.65
CA GLY A 117 -4.31 -20.88 -14.30
C GLY A 117 -5.61 -20.18 -13.92
N ILE A 118 -5.70 -18.88 -14.22
CA ILE A 118 -6.91 -18.09 -13.95
C ILE A 118 -8.08 -18.60 -14.80
N ARG A 119 -7.83 -18.92 -16.07
CA ARG A 119 -8.85 -19.48 -16.96
C ARG A 119 -9.44 -20.77 -16.40
N ARG A 120 -8.59 -21.67 -15.93
CA ARG A 120 -9.02 -22.94 -15.33
C ARG A 120 -9.88 -22.72 -14.10
N GLU A 121 -9.53 -21.77 -13.26
CA GLU A 121 -10.33 -21.43 -12.07
C GLU A 121 -11.72 -20.92 -12.47
N PHE A 122 -11.81 -20.06 -13.48
CA PHE A 122 -13.10 -19.59 -13.98
C PHE A 122 -13.96 -20.75 -14.54
N GLU A 123 -13.35 -21.64 -15.29
CA GLU A 123 -14.05 -22.81 -15.82
C GLU A 123 -14.59 -23.71 -14.72
N GLN A 124 -13.84 -23.89 -13.64
CA GLN A 124 -14.26 -24.68 -12.49
C GLN A 124 -15.44 -24.03 -11.77
N GLN A 125 -15.45 -22.72 -11.65
CA GLN A 125 -16.53 -21.99 -11.00
C GLN A 125 -17.83 -22.01 -11.80
N MET A 126 -17.74 -22.19 -13.11
CA MET A 126 -18.90 -22.22 -13.99
C MET A 126 -19.55 -23.60 -14.09
N LYS A 127 -18.97 -24.64 -13.52
CA LYS A 127 -19.54 -26.00 -13.51
C LYS A 127 -20.49 -26.23 -12.36
#